data_4d615687571720942a45ecd5d3e21581
#
_entry.id   4d615687571720942a45ecd5d3e21581
#
_cell.length_a   1.000
_cell.length_b   1.000
_cell.length_c   1.000
_cell.angle_alpha   90.00
_cell.angle_beta   90.00
_cell.angle_gamma   90.00
#
_symmetry.space_group_name_H-M   'P 1'
#
loop_
_entity.id
_entity.type
_entity.pdbx_description
1 polymer ?
#
loop_
_entity_poly.entity_id
_entity_poly.type
_entity_poly.pdbx_seq_one_letter_code
_entity_poly.pdbx_strand_id
1 'polypeptide(L)'
;MDLRHAGRVCHDAGSPVPTRPRRRKGRAARSLPGLTTLRLTIEYDGSAFAGFQWQPAVRTVAGVLEEALSRLFGEPIKVTGAGRTDSGVHATGQVVSLATTASFAFERLALALNAQLPDDCSVREARIVEAGFSARFAALERTYVYAILNRPQPSALLRRYAWHVPQRLDLRALRMAAELALGEHDFRGFCGALPEGPAGEAASTVRTLSRFEIEQRGALLRLELVAKGFLHRMVRTLVGTVIEVGRERRQAGEISEILARGERAAAGPVAPAAGLYLAGVRYTDGYDSFAEPPVLAPTTLED
;
A
#
# COMPACT_ATOMS: atom_id res chain seq x y z
N MET A 1 54.98 75.69 0.35
CA MET A 1 56.22 75.01 -0.08
C MET A 1 55.82 73.52 -0.12
N ASP A 2 55.44 73.11 -1.30
CA ASP A 2 56.10 72.09 -2.13
C ASP A 2 56.04 70.68 -1.55
N LEU A 3 55.51 69.77 -2.16
CA LEU A 3 55.39 69.10 -3.42
C LEU A 3 55.25 67.56 -3.23
N ARG A 4 54.34 67.00 -3.98
CA ARG A 4 54.43 65.78 -4.77
C ARG A 4 54.27 64.37 -4.15
N HIS A 5 53.22 63.77 -4.59
CA HIS A 5 53.14 62.51 -5.43
C HIS A 5 53.62 61.20 -4.79
N ALA A 6 52.73 60.26 -4.65
CA ALA A 6 52.70 59.09 -5.49
C ALA A 6 51.61 58.12 -5.01
N GLY A 7 50.76 57.73 -5.95
CA GLY A 7 49.72 56.72 -5.73
C GLY A 7 50.31 55.31 -5.66
N ARG A 8 49.63 54.44 -4.92
CA ARG A 8 49.70 53.00 -5.10
C ARG A 8 48.30 52.42 -5.03
N VAL A 9 47.93 51.75 -6.09
CA VAL A 9 46.77 50.92 -6.31
C VAL A 9 46.88 49.70 -5.40
N CYS A 10 45.88 49.48 -4.54
CA CYS A 10 45.73 48.24 -3.80
C CYS A 10 44.77 47.35 -4.57
N HIS A 11 45.24 46.18 -4.97
CA HIS A 11 44.52 45.13 -5.59
C HIS A 11 43.41 44.61 -4.65
N ASP A 12 42.21 44.53 -5.22
CA ASP A 12 41.01 43.92 -4.68
C ASP A 12 41.19 42.38 -4.61
N ALA A 13 41.29 41.84 -3.42
CA ALA A 13 41.34 40.40 -3.19
C ALA A 13 39.93 39.86 -3.12
N GLY A 14 39.45 39.32 -4.23
CA GLY A 14 38.13 38.65 -4.33
C GLY A 14 37.99 37.50 -3.36
N SER A 15 36.97 37.59 -2.51
CA SER A 15 36.55 36.48 -1.66
C SER A 15 36.03 35.31 -2.47
N PRO A 16 36.34 34.05 -2.10
CA PRO A 16 35.87 32.90 -2.84
C PRO A 16 34.35 32.68 -2.62
N VAL A 17 33.61 32.64 -3.73
CA VAL A 17 32.21 32.29 -3.79
C VAL A 17 32.06 30.81 -3.34
N PRO A 18 31.14 30.45 -2.42
CA PRO A 18 30.93 29.07 -2.01
C PRO A 18 30.31 28.27 -3.15
N THR A 19 31.05 27.28 -3.64
CA THR A 19 30.60 26.31 -4.62
C THR A 19 29.48 25.42 -4.03
N ARG A 20 28.28 25.49 -4.62
CA ARG A 20 27.15 24.60 -4.32
C ARG A 20 27.60 23.14 -4.49
N PRO A 21 27.20 22.23 -3.54
CA PRO A 21 27.49 20.82 -3.68
C PRO A 21 26.79 20.27 -4.94
N ARG A 22 27.54 19.66 -5.81
CA ARG A 22 27.03 18.95 -6.99
C ARG A 22 26.08 17.84 -6.53
N ARG A 23 24.78 17.97 -6.84
CA ARG A 23 23.80 16.89 -6.76
C ARG A 23 24.41 15.66 -7.47
N ARG A 24 24.67 14.60 -6.72
CA ARG A 24 24.92 13.27 -7.28
C ARG A 24 23.71 12.90 -8.12
N LYS A 25 23.82 12.95 -9.43
CA LYS A 25 22.85 12.36 -10.34
C LYS A 25 22.77 10.88 -9.98
N GLY A 26 21.59 10.44 -9.53
CA GLY A 26 21.28 9.04 -9.33
C GLY A 26 21.69 8.28 -10.61
N ARG A 27 22.35 7.16 -10.42
CA ARG A 27 22.80 6.27 -11.48
C ARG A 27 21.54 5.81 -12.22
N ALA A 28 21.24 6.41 -13.36
CA ALA A 28 20.18 5.95 -14.26
C ALA A 28 20.45 4.47 -14.56
N ALA A 29 19.48 3.61 -14.24
CA ALA A 29 19.54 2.21 -14.61
C ALA A 29 19.73 2.16 -16.14
N ARG A 30 20.82 1.51 -16.61
CA ARG A 30 21.06 1.29 -18.03
C ARG A 30 19.90 0.43 -18.53
N SER A 31 19.06 0.99 -19.39
CA SER A 31 18.08 0.23 -20.15
C SER A 31 18.83 -0.74 -21.06
N LEU A 32 18.57 -2.03 -20.90
CA LEU A 32 18.98 -3.02 -21.89
C LEU A 32 18.19 -2.75 -23.17
N PRO A 33 18.82 -2.74 -24.35
CA PRO A 33 18.10 -2.56 -25.62
C PRO A 33 17.03 -3.63 -25.77
N GLY A 34 15.75 -3.23 -25.95
CA GLY A 34 14.62 -4.13 -26.10
C GLY A 34 13.84 -4.48 -24.84
N LEU A 35 14.29 -4.07 -23.64
CA LEU A 35 13.55 -4.34 -22.40
C LEU A 35 12.50 -3.25 -22.13
N THR A 36 11.23 -3.63 -22.16
CA THR A 36 10.09 -2.75 -21.82
C THR A 36 9.67 -2.99 -20.38
N THR A 37 9.56 -1.93 -19.59
CA THR A 37 9.00 -1.99 -18.22
C THR A 37 7.53 -1.61 -18.25
N LEU A 38 6.71 -2.44 -17.63
CA LEU A 38 5.26 -2.29 -17.58
C LEU A 38 4.80 -2.11 -16.14
N ARG A 39 3.75 -1.32 -15.99
CA ARG A 39 2.96 -1.14 -14.77
C ARG A 39 1.53 -1.56 -15.06
N LEU A 40 0.98 -2.44 -14.22
CA LEU A 40 -0.42 -2.84 -14.27
C LEU A 40 -1.11 -2.39 -13.00
N THR A 41 -2.33 -1.86 -13.12
CA THR A 41 -3.28 -1.72 -12.01
C THR A 41 -4.23 -2.89 -12.07
N ILE A 42 -4.31 -3.63 -10.97
CA ILE A 42 -5.12 -4.86 -10.88
C ILE A 42 -6.10 -4.80 -9.72
N GLU A 43 -7.20 -5.51 -9.93
CA GLU A 43 -8.20 -5.74 -8.91
C GLU A 43 -8.42 -7.25 -8.75
N TYR A 44 -8.74 -7.72 -7.52
CA TYR A 44 -9.03 -9.14 -7.27
C TYR A 44 -9.90 -9.36 -6.04
N ASP A 45 -10.78 -10.37 -6.13
CA ASP A 45 -11.42 -11.01 -5.00
C ASP A 45 -10.43 -11.99 -4.36
N GLY A 46 -9.90 -11.64 -3.19
CA GLY A 46 -8.90 -12.43 -2.48
C GLY A 46 -9.42 -13.74 -1.88
N SER A 47 -10.74 -13.98 -1.86
CA SER A 47 -11.38 -15.08 -1.12
C SER A 47 -10.85 -16.46 -1.44
N ALA A 48 -10.44 -16.70 -2.71
CA ALA A 48 -9.93 -17.98 -3.19
C ALA A 48 -8.39 -17.98 -3.38
N PHE A 49 -7.68 -16.92 -2.96
CA PHE A 49 -6.24 -16.83 -3.08
C PHE A 49 -5.55 -17.04 -1.72
N ALA A 50 -4.42 -17.76 -1.73
CA ALA A 50 -3.51 -17.88 -0.58
C ALA A 50 -2.66 -16.63 -0.35
N GLY A 51 -3.13 -15.47 -0.83
CA GLY A 51 -2.49 -14.17 -0.78
C GLY A 51 -1.88 -13.76 -2.12
N PHE A 52 -1.18 -12.62 -2.10
CA PHE A 52 -0.59 -12.05 -3.32
C PHE A 52 0.67 -12.80 -3.76
N GLN A 53 1.61 -13.00 -2.84
CA GLN A 53 2.96 -13.50 -3.16
C GLN A 53 2.92 -14.92 -3.70
N TRP A 54 3.63 -15.20 -4.79
CA TRP A 54 3.82 -16.54 -5.33
C TRP A 54 4.35 -17.50 -4.27
N GLN A 55 3.74 -18.68 -4.20
CA GLN A 55 4.11 -19.78 -3.32
C GLN A 55 3.92 -21.11 -4.07
N PRO A 56 4.74 -22.14 -3.79
CA PRO A 56 4.57 -23.44 -4.43
C PRO A 56 3.27 -24.10 -3.98
N ALA A 57 2.63 -24.83 -4.89
CA ALA A 57 1.47 -25.70 -4.65
C ALA A 57 0.18 -25.01 -4.17
N VAL A 58 0.13 -23.68 -4.13
CA VAL A 58 -1.08 -22.92 -3.77
C VAL A 58 -1.38 -21.82 -4.78
N ARG A 59 -2.65 -21.50 -4.93
CA ARG A 59 -3.13 -20.47 -5.85
C ARG A 59 -2.90 -19.08 -5.25
N THR A 60 -2.12 -18.23 -5.93
CA THR A 60 -1.79 -16.88 -5.50
C THR A 60 -2.06 -15.88 -6.64
N VAL A 61 -2.28 -14.60 -6.29
CA VAL A 61 -2.52 -13.56 -7.29
C VAL A 61 -1.32 -13.40 -8.23
N ALA A 62 -0.09 -13.33 -7.69
CA ALA A 62 1.12 -13.26 -8.51
C ALA A 62 1.26 -14.48 -9.42
N GLY A 63 0.89 -15.68 -8.94
CA GLY A 63 0.98 -16.91 -9.73
C GLY A 63 0.11 -16.87 -10.98
N VAL A 64 -1.17 -16.50 -10.83
CA VAL A 64 -2.09 -16.44 -11.99
C VAL A 64 -1.71 -15.34 -12.97
N LEU A 65 -1.20 -14.20 -12.47
CA LEU A 65 -0.70 -13.11 -13.33
C LEU A 65 0.57 -13.52 -14.10
N GLU A 66 1.55 -14.12 -13.41
CA GLU A 66 2.81 -14.57 -14.02
C GLU A 66 2.54 -15.64 -15.08
N GLU A 67 1.60 -16.55 -14.84
CA GLU A 67 1.21 -17.57 -15.81
C GLU A 67 0.54 -16.97 -17.05
N ALA A 68 -0.43 -16.05 -16.88
CA ALA A 68 -1.12 -15.41 -17.99
C ALA A 68 -0.15 -14.54 -18.82
N LEU A 69 0.70 -13.75 -18.16
CA LEU A 69 1.73 -12.93 -18.81
C LEU A 69 2.74 -13.78 -19.56
N SER A 70 3.22 -14.86 -18.94
CA SER A 70 4.21 -15.75 -19.58
C SER A 70 3.66 -16.45 -20.81
N ARG A 71 2.38 -16.87 -20.78
CA ARG A 71 1.70 -17.40 -21.97
C ARG A 71 1.57 -16.36 -23.08
N LEU A 72 1.18 -15.12 -22.70
CA LEU A 72 0.95 -14.03 -23.66
C LEU A 72 2.25 -13.58 -24.35
N PHE A 73 3.34 -13.48 -23.60
CA PHE A 73 4.62 -12.98 -24.09
C PHE A 73 5.56 -14.07 -24.62
N GLY A 74 5.28 -15.34 -24.32
CA GLY A 74 6.13 -16.47 -24.75
C GLY A 74 7.47 -16.54 -24.00
N GLU A 75 7.61 -15.85 -22.86
CA GLU A 75 8.81 -15.85 -22.01
C GLU A 75 8.41 -15.89 -20.52
N PRO A 76 9.28 -16.42 -19.63
CA PRO A 76 8.99 -16.43 -18.19
C PRO A 76 8.92 -15.02 -17.64
N ILE A 77 7.78 -14.65 -17.04
CA ILE A 77 7.55 -13.34 -16.43
C ILE A 77 7.48 -13.46 -14.91
N LYS A 78 8.07 -12.48 -14.22
CA LYS A 78 7.94 -12.28 -12.78
C LYS A 78 7.35 -10.91 -12.50
N VAL A 79 6.40 -10.85 -11.57
CA VAL A 79 5.77 -9.59 -11.18
C VAL A 79 6.24 -9.14 -9.79
N THR A 80 6.35 -7.83 -9.61
CA THR A 80 6.62 -7.19 -8.33
C THR A 80 5.41 -6.35 -7.92
N GLY A 81 4.70 -6.74 -6.86
CA GLY A 81 3.56 -5.99 -6.33
C GLY A 81 3.97 -4.83 -5.42
N ALA A 82 3.19 -3.75 -5.42
CA ALA A 82 3.38 -2.60 -4.54
C ALA A 82 3.20 -2.95 -3.06
N GLY A 83 2.26 -3.84 -2.75
CA GLY A 83 2.02 -4.37 -1.41
C GLY A 83 1.68 -5.85 -1.46
N ARG A 84 2.14 -6.62 -0.46
CA ARG A 84 1.68 -7.99 -0.28
C ARG A 84 0.35 -7.97 0.48
N THR A 85 -0.64 -8.73 0.01
CA THR A 85 -1.88 -8.97 0.74
C THR A 85 -1.88 -10.39 1.29
N ASP A 86 -2.45 -10.55 2.49
CA ASP A 86 -2.63 -11.88 3.12
C ASP A 86 -3.67 -12.71 2.37
N SER A 87 -3.74 -14.01 2.68
CA SER A 87 -4.82 -14.90 2.23
C SER A 87 -6.19 -14.31 2.56
N GLY A 88 -7.09 -14.29 1.59
CA GLY A 88 -8.46 -13.78 1.73
C GLY A 88 -8.60 -12.24 1.68
N VAL A 89 -7.52 -11.48 1.55
CA VAL A 89 -7.53 -10.01 1.42
C VAL A 89 -7.72 -9.63 -0.03
N HIS A 90 -8.61 -8.67 -0.29
CA HIS A 90 -8.95 -8.17 -1.62
C HIS A 90 -8.03 -7.01 -2.05
N ALA A 91 -8.15 -6.61 -3.30
CA ALA A 91 -7.64 -5.33 -3.77
C ALA A 91 -8.55 -4.74 -4.85
N THR A 92 -8.70 -3.42 -4.84
CA THR A 92 -9.32 -2.65 -5.92
C THR A 92 -8.32 -1.77 -6.65
N GLY A 93 -7.11 -1.60 -6.08
CA GLY A 93 -6.07 -0.72 -6.61
C GLY A 93 -4.64 -1.24 -6.39
N GLN A 94 -4.41 -2.57 -6.44
CA GLN A 94 -3.06 -3.11 -6.40
C GLN A 94 -2.29 -2.72 -7.66
N VAL A 95 -1.02 -2.37 -7.51
CA VAL A 95 -0.12 -2.09 -8.63
C VAL A 95 0.97 -3.14 -8.70
N VAL A 96 1.24 -3.63 -9.90
CA VAL A 96 2.37 -4.52 -10.17
C VAL A 96 3.26 -3.96 -11.26
N SER A 97 4.55 -4.25 -11.19
CA SER A 97 5.53 -3.97 -12.24
C SER A 97 6.18 -5.25 -12.74
N LEU A 98 6.53 -5.25 -14.01
CA LEU A 98 7.27 -6.31 -14.68
C LEU A 98 8.14 -5.74 -15.80
N ALA A 99 9.05 -6.54 -16.30
CA ALA A 99 9.83 -6.22 -17.47
C ALA A 99 9.73 -7.37 -18.48
N THR A 100 9.70 -7.03 -19.79
CA THR A 100 9.57 -7.99 -20.88
C THR A 100 10.41 -7.58 -22.09
N THR A 101 10.89 -8.54 -22.86
CA THR A 101 11.52 -8.35 -24.15
C THR A 101 10.55 -8.58 -25.32
N ALA A 102 9.33 -9.03 -25.02
CA ALA A 102 8.31 -9.32 -26.03
C ALA A 102 7.86 -8.05 -26.76
N SER A 103 7.67 -8.20 -28.07
CA SER A 103 7.00 -7.20 -28.89
C SER A 103 5.49 -7.42 -28.82
N PHE A 104 4.76 -6.47 -28.26
CA PHE A 104 3.33 -6.54 -28.07
C PHE A 104 2.65 -5.18 -28.23
N ALA A 105 1.37 -5.16 -28.65
CA ALA A 105 0.55 -3.96 -28.66
C ALA A 105 0.08 -3.65 -27.22
N PHE A 106 0.94 -3.00 -26.43
CA PHE A 106 0.75 -2.84 -24.97
C PHE A 106 -0.52 -2.05 -24.61
N GLU A 107 -1.05 -1.22 -25.50
CA GLU A 107 -2.34 -0.54 -25.36
C GLU A 107 -3.53 -1.53 -25.29
N ARG A 108 -3.35 -2.74 -25.79
CA ARG A 108 -4.33 -3.84 -25.71
C ARG A 108 -4.04 -4.84 -24.60
N LEU A 109 -2.98 -4.64 -23.82
CA LEU A 109 -2.49 -5.62 -22.86
C LEU A 109 -3.54 -5.96 -21.79
N ALA A 110 -4.23 -4.96 -21.24
CA ALA A 110 -5.27 -5.20 -20.24
C ALA A 110 -6.40 -6.09 -20.78
N LEU A 111 -6.87 -5.82 -22.01
CA LEU A 111 -7.90 -6.63 -22.67
C LEU A 111 -7.42 -8.07 -22.92
N ALA A 112 -6.21 -8.23 -23.43
CA ALA A 112 -5.64 -9.54 -23.74
C ALA A 112 -5.41 -10.39 -22.47
N LEU A 113 -5.00 -9.75 -21.36
CA LEU A 113 -4.83 -10.44 -20.09
C LEU A 113 -6.18 -10.83 -19.48
N ASN A 114 -7.18 -9.94 -19.49
CA ASN A 114 -8.50 -10.24 -18.94
C ASN A 114 -9.22 -11.38 -19.69
N ALA A 115 -8.88 -11.65 -20.95
CA ALA A 115 -9.36 -12.82 -21.66
C ALA A 115 -8.75 -14.16 -21.19
N GLN A 116 -7.68 -14.13 -20.39
CA GLN A 116 -6.96 -15.30 -19.90
C GLN A 116 -6.97 -15.45 -18.39
N LEU A 117 -7.26 -14.35 -17.66
CA LEU A 117 -7.33 -14.33 -16.21
C LEU A 117 -8.65 -14.98 -15.75
N PRO A 118 -8.67 -15.59 -14.55
CA PRO A 118 -9.90 -16.04 -13.93
C PRO A 118 -10.76 -14.86 -13.50
N ASP A 119 -12.08 -15.09 -13.33
CA ASP A 119 -13.09 -14.07 -13.01
C ASP A 119 -12.81 -13.28 -11.70
N ASP A 120 -12.01 -13.83 -10.80
CA ASP A 120 -11.66 -13.23 -9.52
C ASP A 120 -10.36 -12.41 -9.56
N CYS A 121 -9.79 -12.15 -10.75
CA CYS A 121 -8.63 -11.29 -10.95
C CYS A 121 -8.73 -10.56 -12.29
N SER A 122 -8.61 -9.23 -12.29
CA SER A 122 -8.66 -8.43 -13.51
C SER A 122 -7.57 -7.35 -13.55
N VAL A 123 -7.13 -7.01 -14.77
CA VAL A 123 -6.26 -5.87 -15.05
C VAL A 123 -7.14 -4.69 -15.46
N ARG A 124 -7.13 -3.63 -14.65
CA ARG A 124 -7.88 -2.39 -14.93
C ARG A 124 -7.15 -1.49 -15.90
N GLU A 125 -5.82 -1.48 -15.81
CA GLU A 125 -4.97 -0.63 -16.63
C GLU A 125 -3.59 -1.26 -16.82
N ALA A 126 -3.00 -1.03 -18.01
CA ALA A 126 -1.63 -1.38 -18.35
C ALA A 126 -0.93 -0.19 -18.99
N ARG A 127 0.28 0.14 -18.54
CA ARG A 127 1.10 1.26 -19.07
C ARG A 127 2.55 0.87 -19.20
N ILE A 128 3.20 1.39 -20.24
CA ILE A 128 4.66 1.44 -20.31
C ILE A 128 5.14 2.54 -19.36
N VAL A 129 6.16 2.23 -18.57
CA VAL A 129 6.77 3.15 -17.61
C VAL A 129 8.29 3.22 -17.81
N GLU A 130 8.96 4.13 -17.11
CA GLU A 130 10.42 4.28 -17.20
C GLU A 130 11.16 2.98 -16.85
N ALA A 131 12.29 2.77 -17.48
CA ALA A 131 13.14 1.61 -17.23
C ALA A 131 13.58 1.59 -15.75
N GLY A 132 13.43 0.43 -15.11
CA GLY A 132 13.78 0.25 -13.69
C GLY A 132 12.71 0.68 -12.68
N PHE A 133 11.52 1.10 -13.15
CA PHE A 133 10.38 1.33 -12.25
C PHE A 133 10.07 0.06 -11.46
N SER A 134 9.86 0.22 -10.16
CA SER A 134 9.43 -0.86 -9.27
C SER A 134 8.16 -0.43 -8.53
N ALA A 135 7.07 -1.16 -8.72
CA ALA A 135 5.82 -0.91 -8.03
C ALA A 135 5.98 -0.87 -6.50
N ARG A 136 6.92 -1.67 -5.96
CA ARG A 136 7.18 -1.74 -4.53
C ARG A 136 7.98 -0.55 -3.99
N PHE A 137 9.08 -0.20 -4.66
CA PHE A 137 10.07 0.73 -4.12
C PHE A 137 9.78 2.18 -4.51
N ALA A 138 9.12 2.42 -5.65
CA ALA A 138 8.70 3.73 -6.09
C ALA A 138 7.44 4.24 -5.37
N ALA A 139 6.68 3.37 -4.71
CA ALA A 139 5.44 3.75 -4.03
C ALA A 139 5.69 4.66 -2.83
N LEU A 140 5.01 5.80 -2.82
CA LEU A 140 5.02 6.78 -1.73
C LEU A 140 4.11 6.36 -0.58
N GLU A 141 2.90 5.89 -0.92
CA GLU A 141 1.88 5.49 0.06
C GLU A 141 1.05 4.33 -0.46
N ARG A 142 0.50 3.56 0.47
CA ARG A 142 -0.52 2.54 0.25
C ARG A 142 -1.74 2.92 1.06
N THR A 143 -2.90 2.83 0.41
CA THR A 143 -4.20 3.03 1.04
C THR A 143 -4.88 1.69 1.22
N TYR A 144 -5.15 1.34 2.45
CA TYR A 144 -6.01 0.21 2.79
C TYR A 144 -7.37 0.71 3.26
N VAL A 145 -8.41 0.04 2.81
CA VAL A 145 -9.78 0.28 3.26
C VAL A 145 -10.32 -1.00 3.90
N TYR A 146 -10.92 -0.86 5.07
CA TYR A 146 -11.55 -1.97 5.76
C TYR A 146 -13.06 -1.73 5.87
N ALA A 147 -13.85 -2.67 5.38
CA ALA A 147 -15.31 -2.63 5.39
C ALA A 147 -15.88 -3.45 6.55
N ILE A 148 -16.77 -2.84 7.35
CA ILE A 148 -17.48 -3.50 8.46
C ILE A 148 -18.97 -3.34 8.24
N LEU A 149 -19.72 -4.43 8.33
CA LEU A 149 -21.17 -4.41 8.42
C LEU A 149 -21.57 -4.39 9.89
N ASN A 150 -21.99 -3.22 10.38
CA ASN A 150 -22.40 -3.01 11.77
C ASN A 150 -23.93 -2.94 11.90
N ARG A 151 -24.55 -4.10 12.01
CA ARG A 151 -25.98 -4.28 12.30
C ARG A 151 -26.21 -5.68 12.89
N PRO A 152 -27.35 -5.91 13.60
CA PRO A 152 -27.63 -7.22 14.21
C PRO A 152 -27.66 -8.38 13.21
N GLN A 153 -28.30 -8.20 12.04
CA GLN A 153 -28.46 -9.27 11.05
C GLN A 153 -27.25 -9.36 10.12
N PRO A 154 -26.71 -10.56 9.84
CA PRO A 154 -25.67 -10.76 8.85
C PRO A 154 -26.17 -10.48 7.43
N SER A 155 -25.27 -10.43 6.46
CA SER A 155 -25.59 -10.36 5.04
C SER A 155 -25.03 -11.56 4.30
N ALA A 156 -25.87 -12.28 3.59
CA ALA A 156 -25.44 -13.38 2.73
C ALA A 156 -24.56 -12.88 1.57
N LEU A 157 -24.82 -11.68 1.07
CA LEU A 157 -24.09 -11.08 -0.06
C LEU A 157 -22.73 -10.51 0.38
N LEU A 158 -22.68 -9.85 1.55
CA LEU A 158 -21.47 -9.18 2.03
C LEU A 158 -20.53 -10.07 2.84
N ARG A 159 -20.88 -11.34 3.09
CA ARG A 159 -20.10 -12.23 3.96
C ARG A 159 -18.63 -12.43 3.55
N ARG A 160 -18.32 -12.20 2.27
CA ARG A 160 -16.95 -12.28 1.72
C ARG A 160 -16.27 -10.92 1.61
N TYR A 161 -17.01 -9.81 1.80
CA TYR A 161 -16.58 -8.46 1.42
C TYR A 161 -16.63 -7.46 2.57
N ALA A 162 -17.16 -7.85 3.73
CA ALA A 162 -17.20 -7.03 4.93
C ALA A 162 -17.16 -7.90 6.19
N TRP A 163 -16.56 -7.40 7.24
CA TRP A 163 -16.61 -8.02 8.55
C TRP A 163 -17.96 -7.72 9.22
N HIS A 164 -18.77 -8.73 9.53
CA HIS A 164 -20.00 -8.55 10.27
C HIS A 164 -19.72 -8.40 11.76
N VAL A 165 -20.11 -7.26 12.33
CA VAL A 165 -20.05 -6.94 13.77
C VAL A 165 -21.46 -6.62 14.22
N PRO A 166 -22.18 -7.59 14.90
CA PRO A 166 -23.58 -7.41 15.26
C PRO A 166 -23.80 -6.46 16.45
N GLN A 167 -22.79 -6.30 17.32
CA GLN A 167 -22.87 -5.42 18.48
C GLN A 167 -22.82 -3.96 18.06
N ARG A 168 -23.56 -3.10 18.77
CA ARG A 168 -23.43 -1.65 18.62
C ARG A 168 -21.99 -1.24 18.94
N LEU A 169 -21.44 -0.34 18.13
CA LEU A 169 -20.10 0.22 18.30
C LEU A 169 -20.19 1.69 18.71
N ASP A 170 -19.39 2.08 19.68
CA ASP A 170 -19.17 3.48 20.01
C ASP A 170 -18.19 4.10 18.97
N LEU A 171 -18.75 4.86 18.03
CA LEU A 171 -17.98 5.51 16.97
C LEU A 171 -17.02 6.59 17.48
N ARG A 172 -17.35 7.24 18.61
CA ARG A 172 -16.47 8.22 19.24
C ARG A 172 -15.23 7.54 19.80
N ALA A 173 -15.43 6.46 20.53
CA ALA A 173 -14.33 5.66 21.08
C ALA A 173 -13.46 5.06 19.97
N LEU A 174 -14.06 4.59 18.85
CA LEU A 174 -13.31 4.12 17.69
C LEU A 174 -12.39 5.20 17.11
N ARG A 175 -12.92 6.42 16.89
CA ARG A 175 -12.15 7.54 16.32
C ARG A 175 -11.04 7.97 17.27
N MET A 176 -11.29 8.08 18.57
CA MET A 176 -10.25 8.36 19.55
C MET A 176 -9.13 7.33 19.53
N ALA A 177 -9.46 6.03 19.43
CA ALA A 177 -8.47 4.97 19.32
C ALA A 177 -7.65 5.05 18.01
N ALA A 178 -8.31 5.40 16.89
CA ALA A 178 -7.66 5.59 15.60
C ALA A 178 -6.67 6.77 15.61
N GLU A 179 -7.03 7.89 16.22
CA GLU A 179 -6.17 9.08 16.38
C GLU A 179 -4.87 8.76 17.14
N LEU A 180 -4.94 7.93 18.19
CA LEU A 180 -3.77 7.54 18.98
C LEU A 180 -2.77 6.66 18.22
N ALA A 181 -3.16 6.09 17.09
CA ALA A 181 -2.27 5.31 16.22
C ALA A 181 -1.60 6.15 15.13
N LEU A 182 -1.99 7.43 14.95
CA LEU A 182 -1.42 8.31 13.93
C LEU A 182 0.02 8.73 14.29
N GLY A 183 0.81 8.98 13.24
CA GLY A 183 2.20 9.40 13.38
C GLY A 183 3.20 8.27 13.23
N GLU A 184 4.44 8.54 13.62
CA GLU A 184 5.55 7.59 13.56
C GLU A 184 5.65 6.82 14.88
N HIS A 185 5.50 5.51 14.80
CA HIS A 185 5.55 4.60 15.95
C HIS A 185 6.24 3.28 15.58
N ASP A 186 6.70 2.57 16.59
CA ASP A 186 7.08 1.17 16.47
C ASP A 186 5.84 0.28 16.54
N PHE A 187 5.40 -0.21 15.40
CA PHE A 187 4.20 -1.06 15.28
C PHE A 187 4.47 -2.56 15.51
N ARG A 188 5.58 -2.95 16.16
CA ARG A 188 5.87 -4.37 16.45
C ARG A 188 4.73 -5.05 17.21
N GLY A 189 4.05 -4.36 18.14
CA GLY A 189 2.91 -4.87 18.88
C GLY A 189 1.68 -5.16 18.01
N PHE A 190 1.62 -4.59 16.81
CA PHE A 190 0.55 -4.84 15.83
C PHE A 190 1.01 -5.74 14.66
N CYS A 191 2.23 -6.26 14.70
CA CYS A 191 2.81 -7.10 13.66
C CYS A 191 2.51 -8.59 13.90
N GLY A 192 2.13 -9.32 12.85
CA GLY A 192 1.88 -10.76 12.95
C GLY A 192 3.16 -11.59 12.99
N ALA A 193 4.10 -11.27 12.12
CA ALA A 193 5.45 -11.83 12.10
C ALA A 193 6.44 -10.70 11.89
N LEU A 194 7.50 -10.67 12.67
CA LEU A 194 8.53 -9.64 12.53
C LEU A 194 9.21 -9.77 11.17
N PRO A 195 9.45 -8.64 10.49
CA PRO A 195 10.10 -8.67 9.20
C PRO A 195 11.57 -9.04 9.35
N GLU A 196 12.06 -9.84 8.41
CA GLU A 196 13.49 -10.13 8.27
C GLU A 196 14.12 -9.16 7.28
N GLY A 197 15.25 -8.61 7.64
CA GLY A 197 16.09 -7.78 6.79
C GLY A 197 17.05 -8.61 5.93
N PRO A 198 17.83 -7.94 5.06
CA PRO A 198 18.93 -8.58 4.36
C PRO A 198 19.89 -9.25 5.37
N ALA A 199 20.37 -10.45 5.07
CA ALA A 199 21.27 -11.23 5.93
C ALA A 199 20.70 -11.70 7.28
N GLY A 200 19.37 -11.75 7.44
CA GLY A 200 18.74 -12.27 8.67
C GLY A 200 18.69 -11.28 9.84
N GLU A 201 19.02 -10.02 9.62
CA GLU A 201 18.84 -8.96 10.61
C GLU A 201 17.35 -8.62 10.78
N ALA A 202 16.97 -8.16 11.98
CA ALA A 202 15.61 -7.67 12.22
C ALA A 202 15.38 -6.37 11.41
N ALA A 203 14.43 -6.38 10.46
CA ALA A 203 14.07 -5.16 9.75
C ALA A 203 13.23 -4.25 10.66
N SER A 204 13.35 -2.92 10.42
CA SER A 204 12.62 -1.91 11.19
C SER A 204 11.12 -2.17 11.22
N THR A 205 10.53 -2.09 12.40
CA THR A 205 9.09 -2.13 12.66
C THR A 205 8.47 -0.74 12.82
N VAL A 206 9.30 0.33 12.72
CA VAL A 206 8.83 1.71 12.74
C VAL A 206 8.13 2.05 11.44
N ARG A 207 6.91 2.60 11.54
CA ARG A 207 6.10 3.07 10.40
C ARG A 207 5.47 4.40 10.76
N THR A 208 5.15 5.18 9.72
CA THR A 208 4.36 6.41 9.87
C THR A 208 2.98 6.15 9.29
N LEU A 209 1.97 6.13 10.15
CA LEU A 209 0.57 6.07 9.76
C LEU A 209 0.08 7.51 9.55
N SER A 210 -0.10 7.90 8.28
CA SER A 210 -0.48 9.27 7.92
C SER A 210 -1.98 9.52 7.99
N ARG A 211 -2.80 8.45 7.94
CA ARG A 211 -4.25 8.53 8.04
C ARG A 211 -4.82 7.28 8.70
N PHE A 212 -5.81 7.47 9.57
CA PHE A 212 -6.70 6.43 10.07
C PHE A 212 -8.07 7.06 10.31
N GLU A 213 -8.90 7.06 9.27
CA GLU A 213 -10.23 7.66 9.28
C GLU A 213 -11.33 6.61 9.41
N ILE A 214 -12.40 6.94 10.13
CA ILE A 214 -13.57 6.08 10.34
C ILE A 214 -14.83 6.84 9.95
N GLU A 215 -15.48 6.35 8.91
CA GLU A 215 -16.70 6.91 8.34
C GLU A 215 -17.84 5.88 8.47
N GLN A 216 -19.03 6.37 8.82
CA GLN A 216 -20.25 5.56 8.81
C GLN A 216 -21.08 5.86 7.57
N ARG A 217 -21.45 4.83 6.82
CA ARG A 217 -22.33 4.87 5.66
C ARG A 217 -23.49 3.91 5.86
N GLY A 218 -24.59 4.40 6.50
CA GLY A 218 -25.70 3.54 6.92
C GLY A 218 -25.26 2.46 7.91
N ALA A 219 -25.46 1.19 7.55
CA ALA A 219 -25.01 0.05 8.35
C ALA A 219 -23.54 -0.35 8.09
N LEU A 220 -22.86 0.31 7.17
CA LEU A 220 -21.46 0.05 6.87
C LEU A 220 -20.55 1.07 7.57
N LEU A 221 -19.42 0.58 8.08
CA LEU A 221 -18.32 1.42 8.51
C LEU A 221 -17.16 1.24 7.52
N ARG A 222 -16.59 2.34 7.10
CA ARG A 222 -15.42 2.44 6.27
C ARG A 222 -14.25 2.92 7.13
N LEU A 223 -13.21 2.11 7.24
CA LEU A 223 -11.98 2.46 7.93
C LEU A 223 -10.86 2.59 6.89
N GLU A 224 -10.29 3.79 6.75
CA GLU A 224 -9.19 4.05 5.81
C GLU A 224 -7.87 4.23 6.56
N LEU A 225 -6.86 3.49 6.15
CA LEU A 225 -5.50 3.58 6.69
C LEU A 225 -4.51 3.87 5.57
N VAL A 226 -3.68 4.92 5.74
CA VAL A 226 -2.66 5.31 4.77
C VAL A 226 -1.30 5.34 5.44
N ALA A 227 -0.32 4.70 4.81
CA ALA A 227 1.08 4.72 5.24
C ALA A 227 2.01 4.47 4.05
N LYS A 228 3.29 4.85 4.19
CA LYS A 228 4.33 4.48 3.22
C LYS A 228 4.47 2.97 3.06
N GLY A 229 4.24 2.22 4.13
CA GLY A 229 4.28 0.76 4.14
C GLY A 229 3.71 0.20 5.43
N PHE A 230 3.18 -1.01 5.36
CA PHE A 230 2.60 -1.73 6.49
C PHE A 230 3.41 -2.98 6.80
N LEU A 231 3.40 -3.38 8.08
CA LEU A 231 3.94 -4.66 8.53
C LEU A 231 2.93 -5.80 8.25
N HIS A 232 3.41 -7.03 8.31
CA HIS A 232 2.56 -8.20 8.19
C HIS A 232 1.41 -8.16 9.19
N ARG A 233 0.18 -8.24 8.71
CA ARG A 233 -1.09 -8.16 9.46
C ARG A 233 -1.33 -6.88 10.26
N MET A 234 -0.49 -5.84 10.13
CA MET A 234 -0.58 -4.60 10.91
C MET A 234 -1.98 -3.96 10.82
N VAL A 235 -2.49 -3.75 9.61
CA VAL A 235 -3.83 -3.15 9.42
C VAL A 235 -4.91 -3.95 10.12
N ARG A 236 -4.92 -5.27 9.94
CA ARG A 236 -5.93 -6.17 10.53
C ARG A 236 -5.84 -6.22 12.05
N THR A 237 -4.64 -6.16 12.62
CA THR A 237 -4.45 -6.14 14.08
C THR A 237 -4.89 -4.80 14.67
N LEU A 238 -4.55 -3.67 14.01
CA LEU A 238 -5.04 -2.34 14.40
C LEU A 238 -6.55 -2.28 14.37
N VAL A 239 -7.19 -2.66 13.25
CA VAL A 239 -8.65 -2.68 13.12
C VAL A 239 -9.28 -3.57 14.19
N GLY A 240 -8.75 -4.78 14.40
CA GLY A 240 -9.27 -5.68 15.43
C GLY A 240 -9.20 -5.10 16.84
N THR A 241 -8.09 -4.40 17.16
CA THR A 241 -7.93 -3.75 18.47
C THR A 241 -8.88 -2.56 18.63
N VAL A 242 -8.99 -1.71 17.60
CA VAL A 242 -9.90 -0.54 17.59
C VAL A 242 -11.37 -1.01 17.73
N ILE A 243 -11.76 -2.10 17.08
CA ILE A 243 -13.12 -2.64 17.23
C ILE A 243 -13.40 -3.14 18.65
N GLU A 244 -12.42 -3.69 19.36
CA GLU A 244 -12.61 -4.04 20.78
C GLU A 244 -12.80 -2.79 21.66
N VAL A 245 -12.19 -1.65 21.29
CA VAL A 245 -12.46 -0.36 21.94
C VAL A 245 -13.91 0.08 21.68
N GLY A 246 -14.36 0.04 20.42
CA GLY A 246 -15.76 0.38 20.08
C GLY A 246 -16.82 -0.54 20.69
N ARG A 247 -16.42 -1.76 21.09
CA ARG A 247 -17.25 -2.72 21.85
C ARG A 247 -17.19 -2.48 23.35
N GLU A 248 -16.49 -1.44 23.81
CA GLU A 248 -16.26 -1.14 25.24
C GLU A 248 -15.54 -2.24 26.02
N ARG A 249 -14.79 -3.11 25.31
CA ARG A 249 -13.97 -4.17 25.90
C ARG A 249 -12.55 -3.72 26.23
N ARG A 250 -12.16 -2.57 25.68
CA ARG A 250 -10.87 -1.91 25.86
C ARG A 250 -11.04 -0.41 25.96
N GLN A 251 -10.06 0.25 26.59
CA GLN A 251 -9.99 1.71 26.59
C GLN A 251 -9.20 2.20 25.38
N ALA A 252 -9.55 3.38 24.81
CA ALA A 252 -8.82 3.95 23.67
C ALA A 252 -7.31 4.14 23.97
N GLY A 253 -6.96 4.54 25.21
CA GLY A 253 -5.57 4.74 25.64
C GLY A 253 -4.67 3.51 25.55
N GLU A 254 -5.24 2.29 25.54
CA GLU A 254 -4.48 1.05 25.37
C GLU A 254 -3.73 1.00 24.04
N ILE A 255 -4.19 1.72 22.99
CA ILE A 255 -3.45 1.83 21.72
C ILE A 255 -2.04 2.39 21.97
N SER A 256 -1.93 3.49 22.72
CA SER A 256 -0.64 4.10 23.06
C SER A 256 0.23 3.18 23.93
N GLU A 257 -0.38 2.44 24.85
CA GLU A 257 0.34 1.47 25.69
C GLU A 257 0.90 0.30 24.85
N ILE A 258 0.12 -0.23 23.90
CA ILE A 258 0.56 -1.30 22.99
C ILE A 258 1.72 -0.82 22.11
N LEU A 259 1.65 0.41 21.60
CA LEU A 259 2.73 1.03 20.81
C LEU A 259 4.01 1.17 21.65
N ALA A 260 3.89 1.62 22.90
CA ALA A 260 5.02 1.80 23.80
C ALA A 260 5.67 0.48 24.22
N ARG A 261 4.87 -0.55 24.54
CA ARG A 261 5.37 -1.87 24.98
C ARG A 261 5.89 -2.73 23.82
N GLY A 262 5.25 -2.61 22.64
CA GLY A 262 5.59 -3.41 21.46
C GLY A 262 5.22 -4.90 21.59
N GLU A 263 4.36 -5.27 22.53
CA GLU A 263 3.96 -6.65 22.82
C GLU A 263 2.73 -7.06 22.01
N ARG A 264 2.88 -8.04 21.11
CA ARG A 264 1.76 -8.54 20.28
C ARG A 264 0.60 -9.11 21.12
N ALA A 265 0.89 -9.71 22.25
CA ALA A 265 -0.12 -10.28 23.15
C ALA A 265 -1.03 -9.22 23.79
N ALA A 266 -0.55 -7.99 23.92
CA ALA A 266 -1.34 -6.86 24.42
C ALA A 266 -2.36 -6.34 23.39
N ALA A 267 -2.11 -6.51 22.08
CA ALA A 267 -3.04 -6.09 21.05
C ALA A 267 -4.24 -7.01 20.92
N GLY A 268 -5.32 -6.49 20.34
CA GLY A 268 -6.54 -7.23 20.05
C GLY A 268 -6.40 -8.33 19.00
N PRO A 269 -7.50 -9.00 18.65
CA PRO A 269 -7.52 -10.05 17.65
C PRO A 269 -7.20 -9.50 16.27
N VAL A 270 -6.71 -10.38 15.37
CA VAL A 270 -6.55 -10.05 13.96
C VAL A 270 -7.93 -10.01 13.30
N ALA A 271 -8.35 -8.87 12.77
CA ALA A 271 -9.61 -8.73 12.05
C ALA A 271 -9.67 -9.67 10.82
N PRO A 272 -10.85 -10.19 10.44
CA PRO A 272 -11.01 -11.05 9.26
C PRO A 272 -10.42 -10.47 7.99
N ALA A 273 -9.90 -11.30 7.11
CA ALA A 273 -9.33 -10.86 5.83
C ALA A 273 -10.41 -10.28 4.90
N ALA A 274 -11.59 -10.85 4.92
CA ALA A 274 -12.72 -10.54 4.03
C ALA A 274 -13.19 -9.06 4.05
N GLY A 275 -12.87 -8.29 5.10
CA GLY A 275 -13.19 -6.87 5.15
C GLY A 275 -12.09 -5.97 4.56
N LEU A 276 -10.89 -6.49 4.29
CA LEU A 276 -9.71 -5.69 3.94
C LEU A 276 -9.46 -5.62 2.44
N TYR A 277 -9.17 -4.41 1.96
CA TYR A 277 -8.83 -4.10 0.57
C TYR A 277 -7.55 -3.26 0.50
N LEU A 278 -6.61 -3.64 -0.36
CA LEU A 278 -5.61 -2.70 -0.85
C LEU A 278 -6.30 -1.83 -1.91
N ALA A 279 -6.74 -0.64 -1.49
CA ALA A 279 -7.57 0.23 -2.31
C ALA A 279 -6.77 1.11 -3.27
N GLY A 280 -5.52 1.43 -2.94
CA GLY A 280 -4.72 2.27 -3.81
C GLY A 280 -3.25 2.34 -3.43
N VAL A 281 -2.44 2.80 -4.39
CA VAL A 281 -1.01 3.07 -4.23
C VAL A 281 -0.70 4.39 -4.92
N ARG A 282 -0.03 5.32 -4.21
CA ARG A 282 0.36 6.62 -4.72
C ARG A 282 1.83 6.65 -5.13
N TYR A 283 2.14 7.33 -6.23
CA TYR A 283 3.47 7.50 -6.80
C TYR A 283 3.79 8.98 -7.09
N THR A 284 5.07 9.29 -7.38
CA THR A 284 5.54 10.66 -7.65
C THR A 284 5.05 11.24 -8.96
N ASP A 285 4.67 10.41 -9.92
CA ASP A 285 4.16 10.81 -11.24
C ASP A 285 2.72 11.32 -11.21
N GLY A 286 2.12 11.46 -10.01
CA GLY A 286 0.74 11.87 -9.81
C GLY A 286 -0.28 10.78 -10.14
N TYR A 287 0.19 9.60 -10.52
CA TYR A 287 -0.69 8.47 -10.78
C TYR A 287 -1.15 7.82 -9.46
N ASP A 288 -2.44 7.85 -9.22
CA ASP A 288 -3.08 7.20 -8.09
C ASP A 288 -3.96 6.04 -8.59
N SER A 289 -3.71 4.83 -8.08
CA SER A 289 -4.49 3.64 -8.43
C SER A 289 -5.74 3.47 -7.58
N PHE A 290 -6.07 4.46 -6.72
CA PHE A 290 -7.17 4.33 -5.78
C PHE A 290 -8.50 4.01 -6.47
N ALA A 291 -9.19 3.01 -5.91
CA ALA A 291 -10.58 2.72 -6.22
C ALA A 291 -11.31 2.27 -4.94
N GLU A 292 -12.43 2.92 -4.67
CA GLU A 292 -13.28 2.57 -3.54
C GLU A 292 -13.75 1.11 -3.68
N PRO A 293 -13.72 0.31 -2.59
CA PRO A 293 -14.31 -1.03 -2.61
C PRO A 293 -15.79 -0.97 -3.01
N PRO A 294 -16.26 -1.84 -3.93
CA PRO A 294 -17.63 -1.77 -4.44
C PRO A 294 -18.70 -1.84 -3.34
N VAL A 295 -18.42 -2.57 -2.25
CA VAL A 295 -19.30 -2.68 -1.08
C VAL A 295 -19.50 -1.35 -0.34
N LEU A 296 -18.59 -0.39 -0.50
CA LEU A 296 -18.58 0.92 0.13
C LEU A 296 -18.87 2.06 -0.86
N ALA A 297 -18.95 1.76 -2.15
CA ALA A 297 -19.27 2.77 -3.15
C ALA A 297 -20.60 3.47 -2.81
N PRO A 298 -20.70 4.80 -2.97
CA PRO A 298 -21.96 5.49 -2.79
C PRO A 298 -22.98 4.90 -3.77
N THR A 299 -24.17 4.58 -3.26
CA THR A 299 -25.31 4.23 -4.13
C THR A 299 -25.73 5.52 -4.81
N THR A 300 -25.16 5.83 -5.95
CA THR A 300 -25.73 6.83 -6.86
C THR A 300 -26.98 6.18 -7.47
N LEU A 301 -28.11 6.34 -6.79
CA LEU A 301 -29.40 6.32 -7.48
C LEU A 301 -29.42 7.66 -8.21
N GLU A 302 -28.99 7.68 -9.47
CA GLU A 302 -29.38 8.76 -10.38
C GLU A 302 -30.90 8.60 -10.54
N ASP A 303 -31.66 9.57 -10.00
CA ASP A 303 -33.10 9.72 -10.17
C ASP A 303 -33.41 10.08 -11.64
#